data_ac013856ade0b874b56ba174c1dbc30f
#
_entry.id   ac013856ade0b874b56ba174c1dbc30f
#
_cell.length_a   1.000
_cell.length_b   1.000
_cell.length_c   1.000
_cell.angle_alpha   90.00
_cell.angle_beta   90.00
_cell.angle_gamma   90.00
#
_symmetry.space_group_name_H-M   'P 1'
#
loop_
_entity.id
_entity.type
_entity.pdbx_description
1 polymer ?
#
loop_
_entity_poly.entity_id
_entity_poly.type
_entity_poly.pdbx_seq_one_letter_code
_entity_poly.pdbx_strand_id
1 'polypeptide(L)'
;MARVSQQKFLAQLHSGKLIPAILLLGDEPYLRDACRAELIEKFVPEGSRMWGVSRYSADRGEIEQALGAAQMLPMLAQQQVIFIEDLERIEKLGEKNREATVDAFSAYLENPAPFTALVLEAKSLDQRMKLGKLLLDKALVVDVGLGDDPEARLSAATALATTFAREEAVELESGAAEDLAEFVGGDLMRLRTEIRKLATFAAERKLIRREDVSTLVISEKTSTAWELADMLASRQAQPAMEFLERLLRQGEEPVMILGALTWTYRKLIEAADAKGVSNGFQAARALGMAPAKAEMALRSARKIGKPRLLQGLQALQRTDSLLKGGADDPRTAMEFLIVELTSPTTRSAAS
;
A
#
# COMPACT_ATOMS: atom_id res chain seq x y z
N MET A 1 21.54 -18.70 1.94
CA MET A 1 20.43 -19.24 1.07
C MET A 1 19.99 -18.21 0.02
N ALA A 2 19.12 -18.58 -0.95
CA ALA A 2 18.67 -17.66 -2.01
C ALA A 2 17.61 -16.69 -1.52
N ARG A 3 17.64 -15.42 -1.99
CA ARG A 3 16.55 -14.47 -1.86
C ARG A 3 15.59 -14.67 -3.03
N VAL A 4 14.31 -14.85 -2.75
CA VAL A 4 13.27 -15.12 -3.74
C VAL A 4 12.14 -14.10 -3.63
N SER A 5 11.45 -13.83 -4.74
CA SER A 5 10.21 -13.04 -4.69
C SER A 5 9.09 -13.86 -4.05
N GLN A 6 8.09 -13.17 -3.50
CA GLN A 6 6.88 -13.77 -2.93
C GLN A 6 6.23 -14.77 -3.92
N GLN A 7 6.09 -14.42 -5.20
CA GLN A 7 5.51 -15.32 -6.22
C GLN A 7 6.30 -16.63 -6.40
N LYS A 8 7.65 -16.54 -6.44
CA LYS A 8 8.48 -17.74 -6.52
C LYS A 8 8.38 -18.61 -5.27
N PHE A 9 8.29 -17.96 -4.11
CA PHE A 9 8.10 -18.66 -2.85
C PHE A 9 6.79 -19.43 -2.82
N LEU A 10 5.67 -18.80 -3.18
CA LEU A 10 4.36 -19.47 -3.24
C LEU A 10 4.37 -20.66 -4.22
N ALA A 11 5.00 -20.50 -5.38
CA ALA A 11 5.17 -21.62 -6.32
C ALA A 11 6.01 -22.76 -5.73
N GLN A 12 7.04 -22.48 -4.93
CA GLN A 12 7.86 -23.49 -4.26
C GLN A 12 7.11 -24.22 -3.15
N LEU A 13 6.21 -23.56 -2.42
CA LEU A 13 5.39 -24.18 -1.38
C LEU A 13 4.52 -25.32 -1.93
N HIS A 14 4.11 -25.26 -3.19
CA HIS A 14 3.34 -26.34 -3.83
C HIS A 14 4.12 -27.67 -3.92
N SER A 15 5.46 -27.65 -3.85
CA SER A 15 6.29 -28.86 -3.83
C SER A 15 6.12 -29.75 -2.60
N GLY A 16 5.49 -29.23 -1.55
CA GLY A 16 5.10 -29.98 -0.36
C GLY A 16 6.19 -30.24 0.67
N LYS A 17 7.43 -29.79 0.45
CA LYS A 17 8.52 -29.95 1.40
C LYS A 17 8.50 -28.83 2.42
N LEU A 18 8.54 -29.18 3.71
CA LEU A 18 8.64 -28.19 4.80
C LEU A 18 9.98 -27.46 4.71
N ILE A 19 9.93 -26.13 4.82
CA ILE A 19 11.09 -25.25 4.84
C ILE A 19 11.32 -24.86 6.31
N PRO A 20 12.43 -25.26 6.93
CA PRO A 20 12.62 -25.14 8.38
C PRO A 20 12.71 -23.70 8.89
N ALA A 21 13.27 -22.81 8.08
CA ALA A 21 13.42 -21.40 8.44
C ALA A 21 13.15 -20.49 7.22
N ILE A 22 12.24 -19.56 7.37
CA ILE A 22 11.80 -18.61 6.34
C ILE A 22 11.90 -17.21 6.93
N LEU A 23 12.50 -16.28 6.20
CA LEU A 23 12.54 -14.85 6.57
C LEU A 23 11.69 -14.07 5.59
N LEU A 24 10.54 -13.55 6.04
CA LEU A 24 9.72 -12.61 5.31
C LEU A 24 10.30 -11.20 5.56
N LEU A 25 10.96 -10.64 4.55
CA LEU A 25 11.66 -9.36 4.65
C LEU A 25 11.00 -8.32 3.78
N GLY A 26 10.44 -7.27 4.37
CA GLY A 26 9.77 -6.18 3.69
C GLY A 26 8.60 -5.60 4.47
N ASP A 27 8.10 -4.46 4.00
CA ASP A 27 7.13 -3.63 4.69
C ASP A 27 5.70 -3.74 4.13
N GLU A 28 5.46 -4.61 3.12
CA GLU A 28 4.15 -4.70 2.48
C GLU A 28 3.25 -5.73 3.19
N PRO A 29 2.20 -5.28 3.91
CA PRO A 29 1.33 -6.17 4.69
C PRO A 29 0.63 -7.21 3.84
N TYR A 30 0.12 -6.85 2.65
CA TYR A 30 -0.59 -7.76 1.77
C TYR A 30 0.28 -8.96 1.35
N LEU A 31 1.53 -8.71 0.92
CA LEU A 31 2.44 -9.76 0.49
C LEU A 31 2.82 -10.69 1.66
N ARG A 32 3.00 -10.12 2.84
CA ARG A 32 3.29 -10.86 4.07
C ARG A 32 2.12 -11.74 4.47
N ASP A 33 0.90 -11.19 4.51
CA ASP A 33 -0.30 -11.94 4.90
C ASP A 33 -0.63 -13.06 3.89
N ALA A 34 -0.38 -12.84 2.60
CA ALA A 34 -0.50 -13.89 1.59
C ALA A 34 0.48 -15.05 1.86
N CYS A 35 1.74 -14.76 2.21
CA CYS A 35 2.71 -15.80 2.59
C CYS A 35 2.28 -16.54 3.86
N ARG A 36 1.78 -15.83 4.88
CA ARG A 36 1.27 -16.41 6.13
C ARG A 36 0.12 -17.37 5.87
N ALA A 37 -0.87 -16.94 5.09
CA ALA A 37 -2.04 -17.75 4.77
C ALA A 37 -1.66 -19.05 4.08
N GLU A 38 -0.83 -18.98 3.04
CA GLU A 38 -0.38 -20.15 2.29
C GLU A 38 0.47 -21.12 3.13
N LEU A 39 1.33 -20.61 4.00
CA LEU A 39 2.12 -21.43 4.93
C LEU A 39 1.21 -22.21 5.90
N ILE A 40 0.23 -21.52 6.48
CA ILE A 40 -0.72 -22.12 7.42
C ILE A 40 -1.55 -23.19 6.70
N GLU A 41 -2.10 -22.85 5.53
CA GLU A 41 -2.94 -23.77 4.76
C GLU A 41 -2.19 -25.02 4.33
N LYS A 42 -0.91 -24.86 3.91
CA LYS A 42 -0.07 -25.96 3.45
C LYS A 42 0.34 -26.91 4.54
N PHE A 43 0.75 -26.41 5.71
CA PHE A 43 1.39 -27.23 6.74
C PHE A 43 0.48 -27.57 7.93
N VAL A 44 -0.62 -26.83 8.12
CA VAL A 44 -1.49 -27.04 9.28
C VAL A 44 -2.94 -27.22 8.83
N PRO A 45 -3.48 -28.47 8.92
CA PRO A 45 -4.86 -28.77 8.63
C PRO A 45 -5.82 -27.87 9.43
N GLU A 46 -6.96 -27.51 8.86
CA GLU A 46 -7.91 -26.53 9.43
C GLU A 46 -8.29 -26.90 10.88
N GLY A 47 -8.62 -28.15 11.14
CA GLY A 47 -8.99 -28.63 12.48
C GLY A 47 -7.86 -28.59 13.52
N SER A 48 -6.61 -28.40 13.09
CA SER A 48 -5.41 -28.37 13.96
C SER A 48 -4.80 -26.96 14.09
N ARG A 49 -5.36 -25.94 13.44
CA ARG A 49 -4.77 -24.58 13.41
C ARG A 49 -4.64 -23.95 14.78
N MET A 50 -5.56 -24.24 15.70
CA MET A 50 -5.49 -23.77 17.09
C MET A 50 -4.23 -24.26 17.83
N TRP A 51 -3.70 -25.41 17.47
CA TRP A 51 -2.56 -26.06 18.13
C TRP A 51 -1.28 -26.02 17.31
N GLY A 52 -1.42 -25.89 15.99
CA GLY A 52 -0.31 -25.94 15.03
C GLY A 52 0.17 -24.56 14.55
N VAL A 53 -0.46 -23.45 14.98
CA VAL A 53 -0.06 -22.09 14.61
C VAL A 53 0.15 -21.26 15.86
N SER A 54 1.35 -20.71 16.02
CA SER A 54 1.69 -19.83 17.13
C SER A 54 2.37 -18.55 16.64
N ARG A 55 2.13 -17.44 17.33
CA ARG A 55 2.70 -16.12 17.02
C ARG A 55 3.35 -15.53 18.24
N TYR A 56 4.57 -15.05 18.07
CA TYR A 56 5.40 -14.41 19.08
C TYR A 56 5.92 -13.08 18.53
N SER A 57 6.23 -12.13 19.40
CA SER A 57 6.78 -10.84 19.02
C SER A 57 8.14 -10.60 19.68
N ALA A 58 9.10 -10.21 18.88
CA ALA A 58 10.41 -9.79 19.37
C ALA A 58 10.32 -8.52 20.22
N ASP A 59 9.35 -7.64 19.93
CA ASP A 59 9.10 -6.42 20.71
C ASP A 59 8.61 -6.72 22.14
N ARG A 60 7.94 -7.88 22.34
CA ARG A 60 7.51 -8.35 23.66
C ARG A 60 8.55 -9.23 24.37
N GLY A 61 9.69 -9.48 23.75
CA GLY A 61 10.75 -10.31 24.33
C GLY A 61 10.45 -11.81 24.31
N GLU A 62 9.60 -12.30 23.43
CA GLU A 62 9.10 -13.68 23.38
C GLU A 62 9.97 -14.64 22.55
N ILE A 63 11.19 -14.24 22.17
CA ILE A 63 12.05 -15.00 21.24
C ILE A 63 12.46 -16.36 21.80
N GLU A 64 12.93 -16.42 23.07
CA GLU A 64 13.33 -17.68 23.69
C GLU A 64 12.15 -18.64 23.80
N GLN A 65 10.97 -18.12 24.16
CA GLN A 65 9.73 -18.89 24.21
C GLN A 65 9.35 -19.43 22.84
N ALA A 66 9.47 -18.62 21.79
CA ALA A 66 9.19 -19.02 20.42
C ALA A 66 10.12 -20.12 19.93
N LEU A 67 11.43 -19.98 20.18
CA LEU A 67 12.43 -20.99 19.78
C LEU A 67 12.27 -22.29 20.58
N GLY A 68 11.92 -22.20 21.87
CA GLY A 68 11.56 -23.35 22.70
C GLY A 68 10.33 -24.08 22.15
N ALA A 69 9.26 -23.35 21.82
CA ALA A 69 8.07 -23.91 21.20
C ALA A 69 8.37 -24.55 19.83
N ALA A 70 9.28 -23.97 19.06
CA ALA A 70 9.68 -24.47 17.76
C ALA A 70 10.39 -25.85 17.83
N GLN A 71 11.01 -26.19 18.94
CA GLN A 71 11.64 -27.48 19.17
C GLN A 71 10.69 -28.52 19.77
N MET A 72 9.53 -28.10 20.28
CA MET A 72 8.56 -29.04 20.86
C MET A 72 7.68 -29.64 19.76
N LEU A 73 7.39 -30.94 19.87
CA LEU A 73 6.45 -31.64 19.00
C LEU A 73 5.05 -31.00 19.13
N PRO A 74 4.40 -30.64 18.02
CA PRO A 74 3.07 -30.08 18.07
C PRO A 74 2.06 -31.09 18.60
N MET A 75 1.18 -30.64 19.48
CA MET A 75 0.06 -31.46 19.95
C MET A 75 -1.03 -31.47 18.86
N LEU A 76 -1.56 -32.64 18.54
CA LEU A 76 -2.69 -32.81 17.60
C LEU A 76 -2.44 -32.32 16.14
N ALA A 77 -1.19 -32.07 15.77
CA ALA A 77 -0.78 -31.74 14.42
C ALA A 77 0.51 -32.48 14.06
N GLN A 78 0.71 -32.79 12.78
CA GLN A 78 1.95 -33.40 12.30
C GLN A 78 3.08 -32.39 12.11
N GLN A 79 2.70 -31.16 11.81
CA GLN A 79 3.58 -30.04 11.55
C GLN A 79 3.01 -28.78 12.21
N GLN A 80 3.87 -27.80 12.47
CA GLN A 80 3.49 -26.51 13.02
C GLN A 80 4.16 -25.36 12.28
N VAL A 81 3.52 -24.20 12.35
CA VAL A 81 4.05 -22.94 11.85
C VAL A 81 4.17 -21.96 13.01
N ILE A 82 5.37 -21.48 13.25
CA ILE A 82 5.66 -20.53 14.32
C ILE A 82 6.13 -19.23 13.69
N PHE A 83 5.43 -18.14 13.97
CA PHE A 83 5.79 -16.80 13.53
C PHE A 83 6.50 -16.06 14.64
N ILE A 84 7.62 -15.39 14.31
CA ILE A 84 8.29 -14.41 15.18
C ILE A 84 8.26 -13.08 14.42
N GLU A 85 7.46 -12.16 14.93
CA GLU A 85 7.21 -10.84 14.34
C GLU A 85 8.19 -9.79 14.89
N ASP A 86 8.35 -8.66 14.20
CA ASP A 86 9.07 -7.46 14.64
C ASP A 86 10.57 -7.66 14.91
N LEU A 87 11.26 -8.51 14.15
CA LEU A 87 12.68 -8.82 14.38
C LEU A 87 13.60 -7.60 14.28
N GLU A 88 13.22 -6.55 13.58
CA GLU A 88 13.98 -5.29 13.55
C GLU A 88 14.09 -4.62 14.93
N ARG A 89 13.22 -5.01 15.89
CA ARG A 89 13.28 -4.51 17.27
C ARG A 89 14.47 -5.06 18.05
N ILE A 90 14.99 -6.22 17.65
CA ILE A 90 16.17 -6.81 18.28
C ILE A 90 17.39 -5.89 18.15
N GLU A 91 17.50 -5.14 17.06
CA GLU A 91 18.58 -4.19 16.83
C GLU A 91 18.63 -3.07 17.88
N LYS A 92 17.48 -2.77 18.52
CA LYS A 92 17.34 -1.76 19.58
C LYS A 92 17.61 -2.28 20.98
N LEU A 93 17.80 -3.59 21.14
CA LEU A 93 18.16 -4.20 22.42
C LEU A 93 19.58 -3.82 22.84
N GLY A 94 19.82 -3.80 24.14
CA GLY A 94 21.18 -3.70 24.68
C GLY A 94 22.09 -4.83 24.17
N GLU A 95 23.40 -4.57 24.09
CA GLU A 95 24.36 -5.45 23.44
C GLU A 95 24.31 -6.89 23.98
N LYS A 96 24.27 -7.06 25.30
CA LYS A 96 24.21 -8.38 25.96
C LYS A 96 22.96 -9.18 25.54
N ASN A 97 21.78 -8.55 25.53
CA ASN A 97 20.54 -9.22 25.16
C ASN A 97 20.52 -9.56 23.66
N ARG A 98 21.07 -8.67 22.84
CA ARG A 98 21.19 -8.89 21.40
C ARG A 98 22.12 -10.06 21.08
N GLU A 99 23.26 -10.20 21.76
CA GLU A 99 24.17 -11.34 21.59
C GLU A 99 23.51 -12.65 22.01
N ALA A 100 22.89 -12.69 23.19
CA ALA A 100 22.14 -13.87 23.65
C ALA A 100 21.04 -14.29 22.64
N THR A 101 20.34 -13.33 22.05
CA THR A 101 19.35 -13.60 21.02
C THR A 101 19.97 -14.18 19.75
N VAL A 102 21.10 -13.65 19.28
CA VAL A 102 21.83 -14.19 18.13
C VAL A 102 22.28 -15.62 18.38
N ASP A 103 22.82 -15.90 19.56
CA ASP A 103 23.27 -17.24 19.95
C ASP A 103 22.10 -18.25 19.99
N ALA A 104 20.94 -17.82 20.51
CA ALA A 104 19.74 -18.65 20.53
C ALA A 104 19.24 -18.99 19.10
N PHE A 105 19.19 -18.00 18.20
CA PHE A 105 18.87 -18.25 16.79
C PHE A 105 19.91 -19.16 16.11
N SER A 106 21.20 -18.94 16.37
CA SER A 106 22.25 -19.76 15.79
C SER A 106 22.10 -21.22 16.20
N ALA A 107 21.90 -21.49 17.50
CA ALA A 107 21.69 -22.84 18.02
C ALA A 107 20.46 -23.52 17.39
N TYR A 108 19.34 -22.82 17.25
CA TYR A 108 18.16 -23.37 16.59
C TYR A 108 18.39 -23.67 15.10
N LEU A 109 19.00 -22.72 14.36
CA LEU A 109 19.21 -22.82 12.92
C LEU A 109 20.27 -23.85 12.50
N GLU A 110 21.13 -24.29 13.42
CA GLU A 110 22.05 -25.40 13.20
C GLU A 110 21.35 -26.77 13.17
N ASN A 111 20.29 -26.92 13.96
CA ASN A 111 19.52 -28.15 14.03
C ASN A 111 18.00 -27.85 14.14
N PRO A 112 17.38 -27.33 13.09
CA PRO A 112 15.98 -26.97 13.12
C PRO A 112 15.07 -28.20 13.20
N ALA A 113 13.97 -28.09 13.96
CA ALA A 113 13.01 -29.18 14.10
C ALA A 113 12.35 -29.52 12.75
N PRO A 114 12.32 -30.81 12.34
CA PRO A 114 11.86 -31.20 11.02
C PRO A 114 10.34 -31.09 10.83
N PHE A 115 9.60 -30.80 11.89
CA PHE A 115 8.15 -30.65 11.93
C PHE A 115 7.71 -29.18 12.09
N THR A 116 8.65 -28.25 12.17
CA THR A 116 8.37 -26.82 12.39
C THR A 116 8.81 -25.99 11.20
N ALA A 117 7.91 -25.19 10.66
CA ALA A 117 8.24 -24.06 9.82
C ALA A 117 8.37 -22.80 10.70
N LEU A 118 9.60 -22.38 10.96
CA LEU A 118 9.88 -21.14 11.69
C LEU A 118 9.86 -19.98 10.70
N VAL A 119 8.90 -19.08 10.85
CA VAL A 119 8.70 -17.91 10.00
C VAL A 119 9.10 -16.66 10.76
N LEU A 120 10.13 -16.02 10.28
CA LEU A 120 10.75 -14.84 10.84
C LEU A 120 10.30 -13.62 10.04
N GLU A 121 9.88 -12.54 10.69
CA GLU A 121 9.34 -11.38 10.03
C GLU A 121 10.05 -10.10 10.45
N ALA A 122 10.51 -9.35 9.45
CA ALA A 122 11.13 -8.05 9.65
C ALA A 122 10.76 -7.09 8.52
N LYS A 123 10.53 -5.83 8.85
CA LYS A 123 10.39 -4.77 7.84
C LYS A 123 11.72 -4.50 7.14
N SER A 124 12.78 -4.47 7.93
CA SER A 124 14.16 -4.29 7.47
C SER A 124 15.12 -4.98 8.44
N LEU A 125 16.30 -5.36 7.97
CA LEU A 125 17.38 -5.88 8.81
C LEU A 125 18.71 -5.29 8.35
N ASP A 126 19.53 -4.81 9.29
CA ASP A 126 20.88 -4.37 8.96
C ASP A 126 21.76 -5.58 8.66
N GLN A 127 22.11 -5.74 7.39
CA GLN A 127 22.94 -6.84 6.89
C GLN A 127 24.38 -6.84 7.45
N ARG A 128 24.82 -5.75 8.09
CA ARG A 128 26.13 -5.64 8.75
C ARG A 128 26.12 -6.25 10.15
N MET A 129 24.94 -6.31 10.76
CA MET A 129 24.74 -6.86 12.11
C MET A 129 24.83 -8.39 12.11
N LYS A 130 25.27 -8.98 13.23
CA LYS A 130 25.40 -10.44 13.40
C LYS A 130 24.10 -11.18 13.09
N LEU A 131 22.96 -10.69 13.58
CA LEU A 131 21.65 -11.28 13.34
C LEU A 131 21.28 -11.25 11.86
N GLY A 132 21.40 -10.09 11.22
CA GLY A 132 21.09 -9.97 9.78
C GLY A 132 21.90 -10.94 8.93
N LYS A 133 23.22 -11.04 9.18
CA LYS A 133 24.11 -12.01 8.49
C LYS A 133 23.66 -13.45 8.71
N LEU A 134 23.37 -13.82 9.96
CA LEU A 134 22.95 -15.17 10.33
C LEU A 134 21.66 -15.55 9.59
N LEU A 135 20.63 -14.69 9.66
CA LEU A 135 19.32 -14.99 9.06
C LEU A 135 19.38 -15.01 7.53
N LEU A 136 20.13 -14.11 6.91
CA LEU A 136 20.31 -14.10 5.46
C LEU A 136 21.08 -15.31 4.92
N ASP A 137 21.96 -15.89 5.73
CA ASP A 137 22.71 -17.11 5.38
C ASP A 137 21.89 -18.39 5.59
N LYS A 138 21.18 -18.50 6.70
CA LYS A 138 20.56 -19.75 7.17
C LYS A 138 19.07 -19.90 6.80
N ALA A 139 18.33 -18.80 6.63
CA ALA A 139 16.91 -18.84 6.27
C ALA A 139 16.67 -18.67 4.77
N LEU A 140 15.55 -19.18 4.27
CA LEU A 140 15.04 -18.80 2.94
C LEU A 140 14.47 -17.38 3.03
N VAL A 141 15.10 -16.43 2.35
CA VAL A 141 14.66 -15.04 2.36
C VAL A 141 13.60 -14.82 1.29
N VAL A 142 12.42 -14.42 1.71
CA VAL A 142 11.29 -14.04 0.84
C VAL A 142 11.11 -12.54 0.88
N ASP A 143 11.20 -11.90 -0.28
CA ASP A 143 10.98 -10.47 -0.42
C ASP A 143 9.47 -10.17 -0.40
N VAL A 144 9.02 -9.46 0.64
CA VAL A 144 7.64 -9.02 0.83
C VAL A 144 7.54 -7.49 0.92
N GLY A 145 8.49 -6.78 0.32
CA GLY A 145 8.48 -5.32 0.20
C GLY A 145 8.26 -4.87 -1.24
N LEU A 146 7.73 -3.68 -1.40
CA LEU A 146 7.63 -2.99 -2.70
C LEU A 146 8.70 -1.92 -2.88
N GLY A 147 9.56 -1.74 -1.87
CA GLY A 147 10.56 -0.66 -1.83
C GLY A 147 9.92 0.71 -1.57
N ASP A 148 10.80 1.73 -1.48
CA ASP A 148 10.38 3.11 -1.18
C ASP A 148 10.07 3.94 -2.43
N ASP A 149 10.31 3.39 -3.63
CA ASP A 149 10.05 4.08 -4.89
C ASP A 149 8.54 4.13 -5.19
N PRO A 150 7.93 5.33 -5.23
CA PRO A 150 6.50 5.48 -5.50
C PRO A 150 6.06 4.95 -6.88
N GLU A 151 6.93 5.06 -7.90
CA GLU A 151 6.62 4.57 -9.25
C GLU A 151 6.63 3.04 -9.27
N ALA A 152 7.60 2.40 -8.60
CA ALA A 152 7.64 0.94 -8.48
C ALA A 152 6.43 0.41 -7.70
N ARG A 153 6.02 1.08 -6.62
CA ARG A 153 4.80 0.74 -5.85
C ARG A 153 3.54 0.85 -6.70
N LEU A 154 3.41 1.92 -7.46
CA LEU A 154 2.28 2.14 -8.35
C LEU A 154 2.22 1.07 -9.46
N SER A 155 3.36 0.78 -10.07
CA SER A 155 3.48 -0.27 -11.09
C SER A 155 3.12 -1.65 -10.54
N ALA A 156 3.58 -1.99 -9.34
CA ALA A 156 3.22 -3.23 -8.66
C ALA A 156 1.71 -3.30 -8.35
N ALA A 157 1.11 -2.21 -7.87
CA ALA A 157 -0.32 -2.14 -7.61
C ALA A 157 -1.13 -2.33 -8.90
N THR A 158 -0.73 -1.68 -10.00
CA THR A 158 -1.38 -1.84 -11.31
C THR A 158 -1.32 -3.30 -11.80
N ALA A 159 -0.17 -3.96 -11.68
CA ALA A 159 -0.02 -5.36 -12.06
C ALA A 159 -0.89 -6.29 -11.19
N LEU A 160 -0.94 -6.04 -9.87
CA LEU A 160 -1.73 -6.82 -8.92
C LEU A 160 -3.23 -6.57 -9.07
N ALA A 161 -3.67 -5.39 -9.49
CA ALA A 161 -5.07 -5.10 -9.77
C ALA A 161 -5.68 -6.10 -10.75
N THR A 162 -4.95 -6.42 -11.82
CA THR A 162 -5.39 -7.42 -12.80
C THR A 162 -5.49 -8.83 -12.18
N THR A 163 -4.58 -9.17 -11.28
CA THR A 163 -4.61 -10.46 -10.58
C THR A 163 -5.82 -10.54 -9.64
N PHE A 164 -6.05 -9.50 -8.84
CA PHE A 164 -7.21 -9.43 -7.94
C PHE A 164 -8.54 -9.48 -8.67
N ALA A 165 -8.64 -8.81 -9.82
CA ALA A 165 -9.84 -8.87 -10.64
C ALA A 165 -10.13 -10.30 -11.16
N ARG A 166 -9.09 -11.03 -11.56
CA ARG A 166 -9.21 -12.45 -11.98
C ARG A 166 -9.63 -13.36 -10.83
N GLU A 167 -9.10 -13.13 -9.62
CA GLU A 167 -9.52 -13.87 -8.42
C GLU A 167 -11.02 -13.70 -8.14
N GLU A 168 -11.58 -12.53 -8.43
CA GLU A 168 -13.01 -12.22 -8.30
C GLU A 168 -13.81 -12.55 -9.58
N ALA A 169 -13.22 -13.28 -10.55
CA ALA A 169 -13.83 -13.70 -11.82
C ALA A 169 -14.38 -12.53 -12.68
N VAL A 170 -13.69 -11.40 -12.68
CA VAL A 170 -13.99 -10.22 -13.50
C VAL A 170 -12.75 -9.74 -14.26
N GLU A 171 -12.96 -8.98 -15.32
CA GLU A 171 -11.91 -8.30 -16.07
C GLU A 171 -11.90 -6.80 -15.76
N LEU A 172 -10.77 -6.15 -16.02
CA LEU A 172 -10.62 -4.70 -15.95
C LEU A 172 -10.59 -4.11 -17.37
N GLU A 173 -11.33 -3.05 -17.60
CA GLU A 173 -11.20 -2.23 -18.82
C GLU A 173 -9.79 -1.60 -18.85
N SER A 174 -9.28 -1.39 -20.07
CA SER A 174 -7.99 -0.71 -20.27
C SER A 174 -7.96 0.63 -19.55
N GLY A 175 -6.94 0.86 -18.71
CA GLY A 175 -6.79 2.05 -17.88
C GLY A 175 -7.49 1.98 -16.50
N ALA A 176 -8.34 0.98 -16.23
CA ALA A 176 -9.01 0.85 -14.94
C ALA A 176 -8.06 0.40 -13.83
N ALA A 177 -7.06 -0.42 -14.16
CA ALA A 177 -6.03 -0.85 -13.22
C ALA A 177 -5.14 0.31 -12.76
N GLU A 178 -4.75 1.17 -13.70
CA GLU A 178 -3.97 2.37 -13.45
C GLU A 178 -4.75 3.37 -12.60
N ASP A 179 -6.01 3.64 -12.95
CA ASP A 179 -6.89 4.54 -12.19
C ASP A 179 -7.07 4.05 -10.74
N LEU A 180 -7.26 2.73 -10.54
CA LEU A 180 -7.37 2.12 -9.21
C LEU A 180 -6.07 2.26 -8.42
N ALA A 181 -4.94 1.89 -9.02
CA ALA A 181 -3.63 1.95 -8.36
C ALA A 181 -3.26 3.38 -7.94
N GLU A 182 -3.49 4.36 -8.81
CA GLU A 182 -3.28 5.78 -8.49
C GLU A 182 -4.20 6.23 -7.36
N PHE A 183 -5.46 5.83 -7.39
CA PHE A 183 -6.43 6.24 -6.37
C PHE A 183 -6.09 5.71 -4.98
N VAL A 184 -5.68 4.44 -4.88
CA VAL A 184 -5.29 3.84 -3.60
C VAL A 184 -3.87 4.21 -3.16
N GLY A 185 -3.10 4.90 -4.03
CA GLY A 185 -1.73 5.33 -3.71
C GLY A 185 -0.75 4.17 -3.50
N GLY A 186 -0.98 3.03 -4.16
CA GLY A 186 -0.16 1.83 -4.02
C GLY A 186 -0.46 0.96 -2.78
N ASP A 187 -1.49 1.26 -2.01
CA ASP A 187 -1.97 0.41 -0.90
C ASP A 187 -2.66 -0.84 -1.44
N LEU A 188 -2.00 -1.99 -1.34
CA LEU A 188 -2.49 -3.25 -1.92
C LEU A 188 -3.69 -3.84 -1.16
N MET A 189 -3.78 -3.65 0.15
CA MET A 189 -4.93 -4.13 0.94
C MET A 189 -6.20 -3.38 0.53
N ARG A 190 -6.08 -2.09 0.39
CA ARG A 190 -7.15 -1.24 -0.08
C ARG A 190 -7.52 -1.54 -1.53
N LEU A 191 -6.53 -1.69 -2.42
CA LEU A 191 -6.74 -2.06 -3.81
C LEU A 191 -7.61 -3.32 -3.92
N ARG A 192 -7.27 -4.36 -3.18
CA ARG A 192 -8.03 -5.62 -3.15
C ARG A 192 -9.47 -5.42 -2.67
N THR A 193 -9.65 -4.61 -1.64
CA THR A 193 -10.99 -4.30 -1.10
C THR A 193 -11.86 -3.57 -2.13
N GLU A 194 -11.29 -2.57 -2.81
CA GLU A 194 -12.01 -1.82 -3.84
C GLU A 194 -12.35 -2.69 -5.05
N ILE A 195 -11.43 -3.54 -5.49
CA ILE A 195 -11.69 -4.49 -6.60
C ILE A 195 -12.81 -5.46 -6.24
N ARG A 196 -12.85 -6.01 -5.03
CA ARG A 196 -13.93 -6.89 -4.58
C ARG A 196 -15.29 -6.18 -4.58
N LYS A 197 -15.34 -4.94 -4.12
CA LYS A 197 -16.55 -4.11 -4.18
C LYS A 197 -17.00 -3.88 -5.62
N LEU A 198 -16.09 -3.52 -6.51
CA LEU A 198 -16.36 -3.31 -7.92
C LEU A 198 -16.77 -4.60 -8.64
N ALA A 199 -16.18 -5.74 -8.31
CA ALA A 199 -16.55 -7.04 -8.85
C ALA A 199 -17.99 -7.40 -8.49
N THR A 200 -18.41 -7.14 -7.25
CA THR A 200 -19.80 -7.31 -6.83
C THR A 200 -20.76 -6.44 -7.66
N PHE A 201 -20.39 -5.19 -7.91
CA PHE A 201 -21.21 -4.29 -8.75
C PHE A 201 -21.22 -4.71 -10.22
N ALA A 202 -20.12 -5.23 -10.73
CA ALA A 202 -19.97 -5.66 -12.12
C ALA A 202 -20.33 -7.13 -12.37
N ALA A 203 -20.94 -7.83 -11.39
CA ALA A 203 -21.14 -9.29 -11.41
C ALA A 203 -21.85 -9.81 -12.67
N GLU A 204 -22.86 -9.10 -13.17
CA GLU A 204 -23.61 -9.51 -14.36
C GLU A 204 -22.80 -9.39 -15.66
N ARG A 205 -21.99 -8.35 -15.81
CA ARG A 205 -21.21 -8.08 -17.02
C ARG A 205 -19.78 -8.60 -16.99
N LYS A 206 -19.29 -9.00 -15.80
CA LYS A 206 -17.92 -9.50 -15.56
C LYS A 206 -16.80 -8.58 -16.06
N LEU A 207 -17.07 -7.30 -16.17
CA LEU A 207 -16.14 -6.27 -16.63
C LEU A 207 -16.26 -5.02 -15.76
N ILE A 208 -15.19 -4.66 -15.06
CA ILE A 208 -15.07 -3.41 -14.33
C ILE A 208 -14.60 -2.32 -15.31
N ARG A 209 -15.44 -1.32 -15.51
CA ARG A 209 -15.16 -0.18 -16.40
C ARG A 209 -14.46 0.95 -15.61
N ARG A 210 -13.76 1.81 -16.32
CA ARG A 210 -13.20 3.04 -15.74
C ARG A 210 -14.30 3.94 -15.12
N GLU A 211 -15.48 3.93 -15.71
CA GLU A 211 -16.65 4.64 -15.20
C GLU A 211 -17.09 4.10 -13.83
N ASP A 212 -17.02 2.79 -13.60
CA ASP A 212 -17.34 2.18 -12.30
C ASP A 212 -16.34 2.60 -11.24
N VAL A 213 -15.04 2.58 -11.58
CA VAL A 213 -13.96 3.06 -10.69
C VAL A 213 -14.23 4.51 -10.31
N SER A 214 -14.52 5.38 -11.30
CA SER A 214 -14.80 6.79 -11.05
C SER A 214 -16.06 7.02 -10.22
N THR A 215 -17.04 6.13 -10.32
CA THR A 215 -18.34 6.28 -9.66
C THR A 215 -18.35 5.71 -8.25
N LEU A 216 -17.78 4.52 -8.05
CA LEU A 216 -17.91 3.78 -6.78
C LEU A 216 -16.70 3.90 -5.86
N VAL A 217 -15.50 4.02 -6.43
CA VAL A 217 -14.27 4.12 -5.62
C VAL A 217 -13.96 5.57 -5.32
N ILE A 218 -14.21 6.42 -6.30
CA ILE A 218 -13.82 7.81 -6.29
C ILE A 218 -14.98 8.71 -5.79
N SER A 219 -16.28 8.25 -5.86
CA SER A 219 -17.43 9.17 -5.78
C SER A 219 -17.65 9.79 -4.41
N GLU A 220 -17.46 9.10 -3.30
CA GLU A 220 -17.63 9.73 -1.98
C GLU A 220 -16.48 10.68 -1.64
N LYS A 221 -15.24 10.25 -1.88
CA LYS A 221 -14.04 11.08 -1.62
C LYS A 221 -13.72 12.06 -2.74
N THR A 222 -14.10 11.76 -3.97
CA THR A 222 -13.83 12.64 -5.12
C THR A 222 -14.85 13.76 -5.23
N SER A 223 -16.11 13.56 -4.85
CA SER A 223 -17.05 14.68 -4.74
C SER A 223 -16.46 15.75 -3.83
N THR A 224 -15.90 15.32 -2.71
CA THR A 224 -15.23 16.16 -1.72
C THR A 224 -13.94 16.79 -2.26
N ALA A 225 -13.11 16.03 -2.99
CA ALA A 225 -11.88 16.56 -3.58
C ALA A 225 -12.15 17.52 -4.75
N TRP A 226 -13.20 17.28 -5.54
CA TRP A 226 -13.64 18.20 -6.59
C TRP A 226 -14.19 19.50 -6.01
N GLU A 227 -14.97 19.44 -4.93
CA GLU A 227 -15.48 20.60 -4.23
C GLU A 227 -14.31 21.43 -3.65
N LEU A 228 -13.35 20.78 -3.02
CA LEU A 228 -12.14 21.44 -2.52
C LEU A 228 -11.32 22.01 -3.69
N ALA A 229 -11.11 21.27 -4.77
CA ALA A 229 -10.38 21.75 -5.93
C ALA A 229 -11.07 22.98 -6.60
N ASP A 230 -12.41 23.04 -6.63
CA ASP A 230 -13.13 24.20 -7.14
C ASP A 230 -12.99 25.43 -6.24
N MET A 231 -12.99 25.24 -4.91
CA MET A 231 -12.70 26.31 -3.96
C MET A 231 -11.27 26.85 -4.16
N LEU A 232 -10.28 25.95 -4.33
CA LEU A 232 -8.88 26.30 -4.61
C LEU A 232 -8.75 27.04 -5.96
N ALA A 233 -9.45 26.56 -6.99
CA ALA A 233 -9.52 27.19 -8.31
C ALA A 233 -10.11 28.61 -8.24
N SER A 234 -11.12 28.78 -7.40
CA SER A 234 -11.81 30.05 -7.16
C SER A 234 -11.08 30.97 -6.17
N ARG A 235 -9.92 30.54 -5.66
CA ARG A 235 -9.11 31.26 -4.64
C ARG A 235 -9.89 31.54 -3.36
N GLN A 236 -10.77 30.67 -2.97
CA GLN A 236 -11.57 30.78 -1.76
C GLN A 236 -10.81 30.14 -0.58
N ALA A 237 -9.78 30.83 -0.07
CA ALA A 237 -8.90 30.30 0.96
C ALA A 237 -9.67 29.89 2.23
N GLN A 238 -10.52 30.79 2.75
CA GLN A 238 -11.26 30.53 3.98
C GLN A 238 -12.29 29.39 3.83
N PRO A 239 -13.16 29.33 2.81
CA PRO A 239 -14.02 28.18 2.57
C PRO A 239 -13.26 26.86 2.40
N ALA A 240 -12.12 26.87 1.68
CA ALA A 240 -11.29 25.71 1.50
C ALA A 240 -10.67 25.20 2.83
N MET A 241 -10.28 26.14 3.70
CA MET A 241 -9.74 25.82 5.03
C MET A 241 -10.82 25.21 5.93
N GLU A 242 -12.01 25.83 5.99
CA GLU A 242 -13.16 25.29 6.76
C GLU A 242 -13.59 23.91 6.27
N PHE A 243 -13.52 23.70 4.95
CA PHE A 243 -13.81 22.41 4.32
C PHE A 243 -12.78 21.36 4.70
N LEU A 244 -11.49 21.67 4.63
CA LEU A 244 -10.42 20.78 5.09
C LEU A 244 -10.60 20.40 6.55
N GLU A 245 -10.86 21.37 7.42
CA GLU A 245 -11.05 21.14 8.84
C GLU A 245 -12.25 20.21 9.11
N ARG A 246 -13.34 20.36 8.37
CA ARG A 246 -14.50 19.48 8.44
C ARG A 246 -14.12 18.03 8.08
N LEU A 247 -13.34 17.83 7.01
CA LEU A 247 -12.89 16.50 6.61
C LEU A 247 -12.02 15.84 7.66
N LEU A 248 -11.06 16.57 8.21
CA LEU A 248 -10.18 16.08 9.27
C LEU A 248 -10.96 15.72 10.55
N ARG A 249 -11.97 16.49 10.91
CA ARG A 249 -12.88 16.18 12.05
C ARG A 249 -13.75 14.97 11.78
N GLN A 250 -14.07 14.65 10.55
CA GLN A 250 -14.79 13.45 10.14
C GLN A 250 -13.91 12.20 10.12
N GLY A 251 -12.61 12.33 10.47
CA GLY A 251 -11.65 11.24 10.52
C GLY A 251 -10.98 10.92 9.18
N GLU A 252 -11.10 11.82 8.18
CA GLU A 252 -10.35 11.64 6.94
C GLU A 252 -8.86 11.91 7.16
N GLU A 253 -8.03 10.97 6.73
CA GLU A 253 -6.58 11.07 6.85
C GLU A 253 -6.01 12.10 5.85
N PRO A 254 -5.09 13.00 6.28
CA PRO A 254 -4.47 14.02 5.41
C PRO A 254 -3.90 13.47 4.12
N VAL A 255 -3.22 12.31 4.18
CA VAL A 255 -2.64 11.64 3.01
C VAL A 255 -3.72 11.23 2.00
N MET A 256 -4.91 10.85 2.48
CA MET A 256 -6.02 10.46 1.63
C MET A 256 -6.66 11.65 0.92
N ILE A 257 -6.82 12.76 1.64
CA ILE A 257 -7.31 14.04 1.07
C ILE A 257 -6.33 14.51 -0.01
N LEU A 258 -5.03 14.45 0.28
CA LEU A 258 -3.96 14.83 -0.63
C LEU A 258 -3.95 13.95 -1.90
N GLY A 259 -4.11 12.63 -1.74
CA GLY A 259 -4.19 11.69 -2.85
C GLY A 259 -5.37 11.99 -3.78
N ALA A 260 -6.55 12.25 -3.21
CA ALA A 260 -7.74 12.62 -3.97
C ALA A 260 -7.59 13.96 -4.70
N LEU A 261 -6.97 14.96 -4.06
CA LEU A 261 -6.62 16.24 -4.71
C LEU A 261 -5.62 16.05 -5.84
N THR A 262 -4.58 15.25 -5.64
CA THR A 262 -3.56 14.97 -6.64
C THR A 262 -4.18 14.33 -7.89
N TRP A 263 -5.04 13.32 -7.71
CA TRP A 263 -5.79 12.72 -8.78
C TRP A 263 -6.67 13.74 -9.50
N THR A 264 -7.40 14.60 -8.76
CA THR A 264 -8.24 15.65 -9.33
C THR A 264 -7.43 16.63 -10.19
N TYR A 265 -6.25 17.06 -9.69
CA TYR A 265 -5.37 17.95 -10.45
C TYR A 265 -4.82 17.30 -11.73
N ARG A 266 -4.49 16.01 -11.70
CA ARG A 266 -4.10 15.26 -12.91
C ARG A 266 -5.22 15.22 -13.93
N LYS A 267 -6.46 14.91 -13.49
CA LYS A 267 -7.64 14.93 -14.39
C LYS A 267 -7.93 16.31 -14.95
N LEU A 268 -7.70 17.38 -14.20
CA LEU A 268 -7.80 18.75 -14.71
C LEU A 268 -6.72 19.07 -15.75
N ILE A 269 -5.50 18.55 -15.58
CA ILE A 269 -4.42 18.70 -16.57
C ILE A 269 -4.76 17.94 -17.85
N GLU A 270 -5.23 16.69 -17.75
CA GLU A 270 -5.71 15.91 -18.88
C GLU A 270 -6.84 16.65 -19.62
N ALA A 271 -7.78 17.23 -18.87
CA ALA A 271 -8.87 18.04 -19.44
C ALA A 271 -8.35 19.30 -20.14
N ALA A 272 -7.31 19.95 -19.61
CA ALA A 272 -6.68 21.12 -20.24
C ALA A 272 -5.96 20.76 -21.55
N ASP A 273 -5.48 19.52 -21.69
CA ASP A 273 -4.80 19.01 -22.87
C ASP A 273 -5.76 18.40 -23.91
N ALA A 274 -7.00 18.16 -23.56
CA ALA A 274 -8.00 17.54 -24.43
C ALA A 274 -8.39 18.49 -25.59
N LYS A 275 -7.70 18.37 -26.72
CA LYS A 275 -7.96 19.15 -27.93
C LYS A 275 -9.20 18.64 -28.67
N GLY A 276 -10.04 19.56 -29.15
CA GLY A 276 -11.24 19.23 -29.96
C GLY A 276 -12.41 18.67 -29.17
N VAL A 277 -12.34 18.66 -27.85
CA VAL A 277 -13.44 18.22 -26.99
C VAL A 277 -14.36 19.43 -26.72
N SER A 278 -15.58 19.37 -27.23
CA SER A 278 -16.56 20.48 -27.16
C SER A 278 -17.71 20.20 -26.20
N ASN A 279 -17.96 18.95 -25.84
CA ASN A 279 -19.08 18.56 -24.98
C ASN A 279 -18.72 17.49 -23.95
N GLY A 280 -19.59 17.32 -22.93
CA GLY A 280 -19.39 16.40 -21.82
C GLY A 280 -19.24 14.92 -22.23
N PHE A 281 -19.90 14.48 -23.31
CA PHE A 281 -19.77 13.08 -23.78
C PHE A 281 -18.41 12.78 -24.40
N GLN A 282 -17.88 13.71 -25.20
CA GLN A 282 -16.53 13.56 -25.76
C GLN A 282 -15.47 13.62 -24.65
N ALA A 283 -15.67 14.51 -23.68
CA ALA A 283 -14.82 14.60 -22.49
C ALA A 283 -14.88 13.33 -21.66
N ALA A 284 -16.05 12.76 -21.45
CA ALA A 284 -16.24 11.52 -20.72
C ALA A 284 -15.38 10.38 -21.28
N ARG A 285 -15.40 10.24 -22.61
CA ARG A 285 -14.60 9.22 -23.30
C ARG A 285 -13.11 9.50 -23.23
N ALA A 286 -12.69 10.76 -23.34
CA ALA A 286 -11.29 11.15 -23.31
C ALA A 286 -10.66 11.03 -21.90
N LEU A 287 -11.44 11.37 -20.86
CA LEU A 287 -10.97 11.43 -19.47
C LEU A 287 -11.32 10.17 -18.66
N GLY A 288 -12.10 9.24 -19.24
CA GLY A 288 -12.59 8.04 -18.53
C GLY A 288 -13.45 8.39 -17.31
N MET A 289 -14.36 9.37 -17.45
CA MET A 289 -15.18 9.88 -16.35
C MET A 289 -16.65 9.98 -16.79
N ALA A 290 -17.58 10.01 -15.80
CA ALA A 290 -18.98 10.29 -16.10
C ALA A 290 -19.16 11.66 -16.77
N PRO A 291 -20.09 11.80 -17.76
CA PRO A 291 -20.23 13.01 -18.59
C PRO A 291 -20.34 14.31 -17.80
N ALA A 292 -21.12 14.32 -16.72
CA ALA A 292 -21.30 15.50 -15.87
C ALA A 292 -19.98 15.91 -15.16
N LYS A 293 -19.20 14.93 -14.66
CA LYS A 293 -17.90 15.17 -14.03
C LYS A 293 -16.85 15.62 -15.05
N ALA A 294 -16.85 15.02 -16.24
CA ALA A 294 -15.95 15.40 -17.33
C ALA A 294 -16.20 16.85 -17.80
N GLU A 295 -17.45 17.25 -17.90
CA GLU A 295 -17.81 18.63 -18.24
C GLU A 295 -17.38 19.63 -17.15
N MET A 296 -17.53 19.25 -15.88
CA MET A 296 -17.03 20.05 -14.76
C MET A 296 -15.50 20.17 -14.79
N ALA A 297 -14.79 19.08 -15.07
CA ALA A 297 -13.34 19.06 -15.22
C ALA A 297 -12.88 20.02 -16.34
N LEU A 298 -13.51 19.99 -17.49
CA LEU A 298 -13.20 20.92 -18.60
C LEU A 298 -13.43 22.38 -18.21
N ARG A 299 -14.52 22.69 -17.50
CA ARG A 299 -14.80 24.06 -17.04
C ARG A 299 -13.77 24.53 -16.04
N SER A 300 -13.45 23.72 -15.03
CA SER A 300 -12.46 24.03 -13.99
C SER A 300 -11.05 24.14 -14.58
N ALA A 301 -10.67 23.26 -15.50
CA ALA A 301 -9.38 23.32 -16.19
C ALA A 301 -9.20 24.61 -17.00
N ARG A 302 -10.24 25.05 -17.72
CA ARG A 302 -10.22 26.33 -18.45
C ARG A 302 -10.15 27.54 -17.51
N LYS A 303 -10.83 27.48 -16.37
CA LYS A 303 -10.82 28.55 -15.35
C LYS A 303 -9.45 28.71 -14.67
N ILE A 304 -8.81 27.59 -14.33
CA ILE A 304 -7.53 27.58 -13.64
C ILE A 304 -6.37 27.88 -14.60
N GLY A 305 -6.39 27.26 -15.76
CA GLY A 305 -5.31 27.30 -16.75
C GLY A 305 -4.19 26.31 -16.47
N LYS A 306 -3.66 25.68 -17.52
CA LYS A 306 -2.64 24.63 -17.44
C LYS A 306 -1.38 25.02 -16.63
N PRO A 307 -0.78 26.22 -16.78
CA PRO A 307 0.42 26.56 -16.02
C PRO A 307 0.18 26.51 -14.51
N ARG A 308 -0.98 26.97 -14.05
CA ARG A 308 -1.33 26.98 -12.63
C ARG A 308 -1.65 25.58 -12.11
N LEU A 309 -2.27 24.73 -12.94
CA LEU A 309 -2.49 23.33 -12.60
C LEU A 309 -1.18 22.59 -12.39
N LEU A 310 -0.18 22.82 -13.24
CA LEU A 310 1.14 22.24 -13.08
C LEU A 310 1.87 22.71 -11.83
N GLN A 311 1.79 24.02 -11.52
CA GLN A 311 2.32 24.56 -10.25
C GLN A 311 1.62 23.94 -9.04
N GLY A 312 0.30 23.78 -9.11
CA GLY A 312 -0.47 23.13 -8.06
C GLY A 312 -0.09 21.67 -7.88
N LEU A 313 0.14 20.94 -8.96
CA LEU A 313 0.61 19.54 -8.88
C LEU A 313 1.99 19.45 -8.20
N GLN A 314 2.89 20.38 -8.47
CA GLN A 314 4.19 20.46 -7.78
C GLN A 314 4.04 20.75 -6.27
N ALA A 315 3.10 21.65 -5.89
CA ALA A 315 2.80 21.90 -4.49
C ALA A 315 2.26 20.66 -3.78
N LEU A 316 1.34 19.94 -4.42
CA LEU A 316 0.81 18.67 -3.92
C LEU A 316 1.92 17.63 -3.74
N GLN A 317 2.85 17.50 -4.69
CA GLN A 317 3.97 16.56 -4.61
C GLN A 317 4.92 16.90 -3.45
N ARG A 318 5.23 18.20 -3.22
CA ARG A 318 6.04 18.63 -2.06
C ARG A 318 5.35 18.27 -0.74
N THR A 319 4.05 18.53 -0.65
CA THR A 319 3.27 18.19 0.55
C THR A 319 3.20 16.67 0.79
N ASP A 320 3.09 15.86 -0.26
CA ASP A 320 3.14 14.40 -0.17
C ASP A 320 4.48 13.92 0.41
N SER A 321 5.58 14.49 -0.07
CA SER A 321 6.91 14.19 0.46
C SER A 321 7.08 14.60 1.93
N LEU A 322 6.50 15.73 2.33
CA LEU A 322 6.49 16.16 3.73
C LEU A 322 5.70 15.23 4.63
N LEU A 323 4.49 14.82 4.20
CA LEU A 323 3.64 13.93 4.98
C LEU A 323 4.27 12.53 5.14
N LYS A 324 4.94 12.01 4.11
CA LYS A 324 5.63 10.72 4.14
C LYS A 324 6.98 10.76 4.86
N GLY A 325 7.64 11.92 4.86
CA GLY A 325 8.91 12.15 5.56
C GLY A 325 8.79 12.36 7.06
N GLY A 326 7.59 12.26 7.63
CA GLY A 326 7.34 12.41 9.07
C GLY A 326 7.19 13.89 9.45
N ALA A 327 6.30 14.62 8.77
CA ALA A 327 5.91 15.96 9.20
C ALA A 327 5.45 15.94 10.66
N ASP A 328 5.98 16.86 11.47
CA ASP A 328 5.62 16.99 12.90
C ASP A 328 4.11 17.22 13.10
N ASP A 329 3.46 17.88 12.13
CA ASP A 329 2.00 18.08 12.11
C ASP A 329 1.46 17.97 10.67
N PRO A 330 0.84 16.82 10.31
CA PRO A 330 0.22 16.62 9.01
C PRO A 330 -0.90 17.64 8.70
N ARG A 331 -1.62 18.12 9.70
CA ARG A 331 -2.67 19.11 9.54
C ARG A 331 -2.08 20.42 9.04
N THR A 332 -1.06 20.92 9.70
CA THR A 332 -0.36 22.16 9.32
C THR A 332 0.18 22.09 7.90
N ALA A 333 0.73 20.94 7.47
CA ALA A 333 1.19 20.76 6.10
C ALA A 333 0.06 20.94 5.06
N MET A 334 -1.13 20.42 5.36
CA MET A 334 -2.31 20.57 4.51
C MET A 334 -2.86 22.01 4.51
N GLU A 335 -2.83 22.70 5.64
CA GLU A 335 -3.22 24.12 5.76
C GLU A 335 -2.29 25.01 4.91
N PHE A 336 -0.98 24.78 4.97
CA PHE A 336 -0.01 25.50 4.11
C PHE A 336 -0.27 25.23 2.63
N LEU A 337 -0.58 24.00 2.25
CA LEU A 337 -0.94 23.67 0.87
C LEU A 337 -2.14 24.49 0.39
N ILE A 338 -3.20 24.63 1.19
CA ILE A 338 -4.38 25.43 0.84
C ILE A 338 -4.00 26.90 0.63
N VAL A 339 -3.20 27.46 1.54
CA VAL A 339 -2.72 28.84 1.41
C VAL A 339 -1.91 29.00 0.12
N GLU A 340 -1.00 28.09 -0.19
CA GLU A 340 -0.19 28.14 -1.41
C GLU A 340 -1.06 28.06 -2.67
N LEU A 341 -2.00 27.14 -2.73
CA LEU A 341 -2.88 26.94 -3.89
C LEU A 341 -3.89 28.07 -4.11
N THR A 342 -4.25 28.80 -3.06
CA THR A 342 -5.18 29.94 -3.16
C THR A 342 -4.49 31.28 -3.33
N SER A 343 -3.19 31.37 -3.04
CA SER A 343 -2.41 32.60 -3.17
C SER A 343 -2.33 33.08 -4.63
N PRO A 344 -2.31 34.40 -4.87
CA PRO A 344 -2.04 34.94 -6.20
C PRO A 344 -0.62 34.51 -6.62
N THR A 345 -0.50 34.02 -7.86
CA THR A 345 0.81 33.66 -8.43
C THR A 345 1.69 34.89 -8.41
N THR A 346 2.73 34.95 -7.58
CA THR A 346 3.77 35.97 -7.66
C THR A 346 4.42 35.79 -9.02
N ARG A 347 4.17 36.72 -9.94
CA ARG A 347 5.00 36.84 -11.14
C ARG A 347 6.43 36.97 -10.64
N SER A 348 7.27 35.97 -10.88
CA SER A 348 8.70 36.13 -10.79
C SER A 348 9.05 37.30 -11.70
N ALA A 349 9.39 38.43 -11.11
CA ALA A 349 10.03 39.52 -11.80
C ALA A 349 11.40 38.96 -12.21
N ALA A 350 11.47 38.45 -13.43
CA ALA A 350 12.72 38.28 -14.13
C ALA A 350 13.08 39.69 -14.64
N SER A 351 14.04 40.32 -13.97
CA SER A 351 14.88 41.38 -14.52
C SER A 351 16.19 40.76 -14.92
#